data_d3cf61a8a2a028d02241b12922aa7306
#
_entry.id   d3cf61a8a2a028d02241b12922aa7306
#
_cell.length_a   1.000
_cell.length_b   1.000
_cell.length_c   1.000
_cell.angle_alpha   90.00
_cell.angle_beta   90.00
_cell.angle_gamma   90.00
#
_symmetry.space_group_name_H-M   'P 1'
#
loop_
_entity.id
_entity.type
_entity.pdbx_description
1 polymer ?
#
loop_
_entity_poly.entity_id
_entity_poly.type
_entity_poly.pdbx_seq_one_letter_code
_entity_poly.pdbx_strand_id
1 'polypeptide(L)'
;MVILLMGVSGSGKTTIGTRLAQELRWTFADGDDYHPAANIQKMKNGIPLTDEDRAPWLLALHNLIAQWLSEGTEAVLACSALRKAYRCELQISSEVRPVYLKASPEVLRARLRERAGHYMKEGMLASQLATLEEPDDAVVIEVNGTIEDNLQQIRQKLGR
;
A
#
# COMPACT_ATOMS: atom_id res chain seq x y z
N MET A 1 10.36 -6.02 -12.45
CA MET A 1 9.73 -6.41 -11.16
C MET A 1 9.00 -5.22 -10.57
N VAL A 2 7.81 -5.45 -10.00
CA VAL A 2 7.05 -4.43 -9.25
C VAL A 2 6.85 -4.93 -7.82
N ILE A 3 7.24 -4.14 -6.82
CA ILE A 3 6.93 -4.41 -5.41
C ILE A 3 5.58 -3.74 -5.10
N LEU A 4 4.58 -4.54 -4.77
CA LEU A 4 3.28 -4.05 -4.30
C LEU A 4 3.33 -3.97 -2.77
N LEU A 5 3.61 -2.77 -2.25
CA LEU A 5 3.74 -2.53 -0.81
C LEU A 5 2.37 -2.22 -0.21
N MET A 6 1.82 -3.16 0.53
CA MET A 6 0.44 -3.09 1.03
C MET A 6 0.35 -2.98 2.55
N GLY A 7 -0.79 -2.54 3.01
CA GLY A 7 -1.12 -2.39 4.43
C GLY A 7 -2.16 -1.30 4.66
N VAL A 8 -2.66 -1.21 5.88
CA VAL A 8 -3.63 -0.19 6.28
C VAL A 8 -2.97 1.18 6.43
N SER A 9 -3.78 2.23 6.56
CA SER A 9 -3.29 3.58 6.84
C SER A 9 -2.46 3.62 8.13
N GLY A 10 -1.34 4.32 8.10
CA GLY A 10 -0.42 4.40 9.24
C GLY A 10 0.62 3.29 9.30
N SER A 11 0.57 2.29 8.42
CA SER A 11 1.57 1.20 8.39
C SER A 11 2.95 1.63 7.86
N GLY A 12 3.04 2.81 7.24
CA GLY A 12 4.31 3.35 6.74
C GLY A 12 4.59 3.11 5.27
N LYS A 13 3.58 2.73 4.48
CA LYS A 13 3.73 2.41 3.05
C LYS A 13 4.45 3.50 2.25
N THR A 14 4.02 4.73 2.36
CA THR A 14 4.60 5.85 1.59
C THR A 14 6.06 6.09 1.99
N THR A 15 6.33 6.17 3.29
CA THR A 15 7.69 6.42 3.79
C THR A 15 8.63 5.27 3.45
N ILE A 16 8.23 4.04 3.74
CA ILE A 16 9.05 2.85 3.45
C ILE A 16 9.20 2.67 1.94
N GLY A 17 8.12 2.83 1.18
CA GLY A 17 8.13 2.67 -0.28
C GLY A 17 9.03 3.68 -0.97
N THR A 18 8.97 4.94 -0.57
CA THR A 18 9.83 6.00 -1.12
C THR A 18 11.31 5.69 -0.85
N ARG A 19 11.64 5.34 0.40
CA ARG A 19 13.02 5.02 0.79
C ARG A 19 13.53 3.76 0.07
N LEU A 20 12.70 2.73 0.01
CA LEU A 20 13.04 1.50 -0.70
C LEU A 20 13.34 1.75 -2.18
N ALA A 21 12.48 2.50 -2.85
CA ALA A 21 12.66 2.85 -4.25
C ALA A 21 13.94 3.67 -4.48
N GLN A 22 14.25 4.63 -3.59
CA GLN A 22 15.48 5.41 -3.65
C GLN A 22 16.72 4.53 -3.53
N GLU A 23 16.76 3.62 -2.55
CA GLU A 23 17.89 2.71 -2.33
C GLU A 23 18.10 1.75 -3.52
N LEU A 24 17.01 1.26 -4.11
CA LEU A 24 17.06 0.36 -5.26
C LEU A 24 17.24 1.10 -6.60
N ARG A 25 17.10 2.42 -6.62
CA ARG A 25 17.04 3.26 -7.83
C ARG A 25 15.88 2.90 -8.75
N TRP A 26 14.74 2.59 -8.14
CA TRP A 26 13.50 2.21 -8.79
C TRP A 26 12.51 3.37 -8.81
N THR A 27 11.49 3.25 -9.66
CA THR A 27 10.36 4.19 -9.69
C THR A 27 9.49 3.99 -8.45
N PHE A 28 8.96 5.09 -7.90
CA PHE A 28 7.97 5.04 -6.82
C PHE A 28 6.66 5.67 -7.28
N ALA A 29 5.54 5.03 -6.91
CA ALA A 29 4.22 5.63 -6.99
C ALA A 29 3.41 5.33 -5.73
N ASP A 30 2.63 6.31 -5.30
CA ASP A 30 1.64 6.15 -4.23
C ASP A 30 0.27 5.91 -4.86
N GLY A 31 -0.35 4.76 -4.55
CA GLY A 31 -1.65 4.40 -5.07
C GLY A 31 -2.75 5.41 -4.70
N ASP A 32 -2.61 6.11 -3.59
CA ASP A 32 -3.57 7.13 -3.16
C ASP A 32 -3.68 8.30 -4.17
N ASP A 33 -2.63 8.58 -4.92
CA ASP A 33 -2.62 9.63 -5.95
C ASP A 33 -3.50 9.30 -7.15
N TYR A 34 -3.95 8.06 -7.27
CA TYR A 34 -4.76 7.56 -8.39
C TYR A 34 -6.25 7.49 -8.07
N HIS A 35 -6.67 7.87 -6.87
CA HIS A 35 -8.09 7.95 -6.53
C HIS A 35 -8.78 9.08 -7.29
N PRO A 36 -10.01 8.83 -7.81
CA PRO A 36 -10.87 9.91 -8.30
C PRO A 36 -11.15 10.95 -7.20
N ALA A 37 -11.39 12.19 -7.59
CA ALA A 37 -11.69 13.27 -6.65
C ALA A 37 -12.87 12.96 -5.71
N ALA A 38 -13.88 12.25 -6.20
CA ALA A 38 -15.02 11.81 -5.40
C ALA A 38 -14.60 10.88 -4.25
N ASN A 39 -13.63 9.98 -4.48
CA ASN A 39 -13.11 9.09 -3.46
C ASN A 39 -12.33 9.85 -2.38
N ILE A 40 -11.49 10.80 -2.79
CA ILE A 40 -10.74 11.66 -1.88
C ILE A 40 -11.70 12.46 -1.00
N GLN A 41 -12.77 12.99 -1.57
CA GLN A 41 -13.78 13.75 -0.84
C GLN A 41 -14.49 12.87 0.20
N LYS A 42 -14.85 11.65 -0.13
CA LYS A 42 -15.42 10.68 0.82
C LYS A 42 -14.46 10.40 1.97
N MET A 43 -13.19 10.13 1.66
CA MET A 43 -12.18 9.85 2.69
C MET A 43 -11.95 11.04 3.62
N LYS A 44 -11.92 12.27 3.10
CA LYS A 44 -11.85 13.50 3.90
C LYS A 44 -13.02 13.65 4.85
N ASN A 45 -14.20 13.22 4.44
CA ASN A 45 -15.44 13.27 5.25
C ASN A 45 -15.61 12.07 6.16
N GLY A 46 -14.62 11.16 6.22
CA GLY A 46 -14.69 9.95 7.03
C GLY A 46 -15.67 8.90 6.51
N ILE A 47 -16.05 8.96 5.23
CA ILE A 47 -16.96 8.03 4.58
C ILE A 47 -16.14 6.88 3.97
N PRO A 48 -16.37 5.61 4.37
CA PRO A 48 -15.68 4.46 3.77
C PRO A 48 -16.01 4.31 2.29
N LEU A 49 -15.02 3.90 1.50
CA LEU A 49 -15.20 3.61 0.09
C LEU A 49 -15.89 2.25 -0.10
N THR A 50 -16.79 2.18 -1.08
CA THR A 50 -17.40 0.93 -1.55
C THR A 50 -16.50 0.25 -2.59
N ASP A 51 -16.81 -1.01 -2.94
CA ASP A 51 -16.12 -1.70 -4.05
C ASP A 51 -16.30 -0.96 -5.37
N GLU A 52 -17.49 -0.40 -5.59
CA GLU A 52 -17.79 0.43 -6.78
C GLU A 52 -16.94 1.69 -6.84
N ASP A 53 -16.74 2.36 -5.71
CA ASP A 53 -15.86 3.53 -5.60
C ASP A 53 -14.42 3.17 -5.96
N ARG A 54 -13.96 1.97 -5.57
CA ARG A 54 -12.60 1.50 -5.79
C ARG A 54 -12.34 0.99 -7.20
N ALA A 55 -13.36 0.58 -7.94
CA ALA A 55 -13.18 -0.04 -9.25
C ALA A 55 -12.37 0.82 -10.23
N PRO A 56 -12.66 2.12 -10.46
CA PRO A 56 -11.83 2.95 -11.35
C PRO A 56 -10.42 3.17 -10.81
N TRP A 57 -10.25 3.23 -9.50
CA TRP A 57 -8.95 3.34 -8.85
C TRP A 57 -8.09 2.08 -9.08
N LEU A 58 -8.64 0.90 -8.87
CA LEU A 58 -7.96 -0.37 -9.12
C LEU A 58 -7.60 -0.54 -10.60
N LEU A 59 -8.48 -0.12 -11.51
CA LEU A 59 -8.19 -0.15 -12.95
C LEU A 59 -7.01 0.76 -13.31
N ALA A 60 -6.95 1.95 -12.74
CA ALA A 60 -5.83 2.87 -12.95
C ALA A 60 -4.50 2.26 -12.47
N LEU A 61 -4.49 1.62 -11.31
CA LEU A 61 -3.30 0.94 -10.77
C LEU A 61 -2.92 -0.30 -11.59
N HIS A 62 -3.89 -1.08 -12.02
CA HIS A 62 -3.67 -2.22 -12.92
C HIS A 62 -2.96 -1.77 -14.20
N ASN A 63 -3.46 -0.72 -14.84
CA ASN A 63 -2.88 -0.19 -16.06
C ASN A 63 -1.46 0.36 -15.83
N LEU A 64 -1.21 1.00 -14.70
CA LEU A 64 0.12 1.48 -14.33
C LEU A 64 1.12 0.32 -14.20
N ILE A 65 0.72 -0.75 -13.50
CA ILE A 65 1.56 -1.94 -13.34
C ILE A 65 1.82 -2.59 -14.71
N ALA A 66 0.78 -2.75 -15.54
CA ALA A 66 0.91 -3.32 -16.87
C ALA A 66 1.88 -2.52 -17.74
N GLN A 67 1.82 -1.19 -17.67
CA GLN A 67 2.75 -0.32 -18.37
C GLN A 67 4.19 -0.55 -17.89
N TRP A 68 4.44 -0.53 -16.59
CA TRP A 68 5.78 -0.77 -16.04
C TRP A 68 6.36 -2.12 -16.46
N LEU A 69 5.55 -3.18 -16.43
CA LEU A 69 5.99 -4.51 -16.86
C LEU A 69 6.33 -4.54 -18.35
N SER A 70 5.52 -3.89 -19.20
CA SER A 70 5.78 -3.83 -20.63
C SER A 70 7.02 -3.03 -21.01
N GLU A 71 7.34 -2.01 -20.21
CA GLU A 71 8.53 -1.16 -20.39
C GLU A 71 9.78 -1.72 -19.72
N GLY A 72 9.66 -2.82 -18.95
CA GLY A 72 10.75 -3.35 -18.12
C GLY A 72 11.13 -2.44 -16.95
N THR A 73 10.24 -1.55 -16.54
CA THR A 73 10.47 -0.62 -15.44
C THR A 73 10.38 -1.35 -14.10
N GLU A 74 11.38 -1.18 -13.26
CA GLU A 74 11.35 -1.65 -11.88
C GLU A 74 10.73 -0.57 -10.98
N ALA A 75 9.75 -0.96 -10.15
CA ALA A 75 8.96 0.02 -9.39
C ALA A 75 8.49 -0.51 -8.04
N VAL A 76 8.22 0.45 -7.14
CA VAL A 76 7.52 0.22 -5.88
C VAL A 76 6.19 0.98 -5.92
N LEU A 77 5.10 0.26 -5.78
CA LEU A 77 3.75 0.81 -5.67
C LEU A 77 3.25 0.65 -4.24
N ALA A 78 3.03 1.75 -3.55
CA ALA A 78 2.35 1.77 -2.26
C ALA A 78 0.83 1.77 -2.48
N CYS A 79 0.14 0.75 -1.99
CA CYS A 79 -1.30 0.60 -2.17
C CYS A 79 -1.89 -0.17 -1.00
N SER A 80 -3.03 0.25 -0.46
CA SER A 80 -3.68 -0.45 0.65
C SER A 80 -3.98 -1.92 0.32
N ALA A 81 -4.54 -2.22 -0.83
CA ALA A 81 -4.81 -3.57 -1.35
C ALA A 81 -5.42 -4.53 -0.31
N LEU A 82 -6.43 -4.06 0.42
CA LEU A 82 -6.92 -4.68 1.65
C LEU A 82 -7.63 -6.02 1.42
N ARG A 83 -8.31 -6.19 0.30
CA ARG A 83 -9.02 -7.43 -0.04
C ARG A 83 -8.22 -8.28 -1.02
N LYS A 84 -8.36 -9.59 -0.90
CA LYS A 84 -7.78 -10.55 -1.85
C LYS A 84 -8.19 -10.24 -3.29
N ALA A 85 -9.45 -9.91 -3.52
CA ALA A 85 -9.96 -9.53 -4.83
C ALA A 85 -9.18 -8.34 -5.43
N TYR A 86 -8.87 -7.33 -4.63
CA TYR A 86 -8.08 -6.17 -5.08
C TYR A 86 -6.66 -6.58 -5.46
N ARG A 87 -6.02 -7.42 -4.63
CA ARG A 87 -4.68 -7.94 -4.93
C ARG A 87 -4.64 -8.77 -6.21
N CYS A 88 -5.67 -9.59 -6.43
CA CYS A 88 -5.78 -10.37 -7.67
C CYS A 88 -5.83 -9.49 -8.93
N GLU A 89 -6.47 -8.34 -8.85
CA GLU A 89 -6.50 -7.38 -9.96
C GLU A 89 -5.16 -6.70 -10.22
N LEU A 90 -4.30 -6.60 -9.20
CA LEU A 90 -3.01 -5.93 -9.29
C LEU A 90 -1.85 -6.91 -9.54
N GLN A 91 -1.96 -8.16 -9.10
CA GLN A 91 -0.94 -9.20 -9.30
C GLN A 91 -1.08 -9.87 -10.68
N ILE A 92 -0.94 -9.09 -11.73
CA ILE A 92 -1.16 -9.52 -13.12
C ILE A 92 -0.03 -10.39 -13.69
N SER A 93 1.07 -10.54 -12.95
CA SER A 93 2.24 -11.32 -13.33
C SER A 93 2.98 -11.78 -12.08
N SER A 94 3.75 -12.85 -12.18
CA SER A 94 4.66 -13.30 -11.11
C SER A 94 5.77 -12.28 -10.79
N GLU A 95 5.97 -11.28 -11.65
CA GLU A 95 6.88 -10.18 -11.41
C GLU A 95 6.32 -9.11 -10.47
N VAL A 96 5.03 -9.17 -10.13
CA VAL A 96 4.42 -8.32 -9.11
C VAL A 96 4.54 -9.04 -7.76
N ARG A 97 5.37 -8.52 -6.87
CA ARG A 97 5.68 -9.14 -5.58
C ARG A 97 4.99 -8.37 -4.44
N PRO A 98 3.96 -8.95 -3.82
CA PRO A 98 3.30 -8.31 -2.70
C PRO A 98 4.17 -8.36 -1.44
N VAL A 99 4.27 -7.23 -0.76
CA VAL A 99 4.92 -7.06 0.54
C VAL A 99 3.91 -6.44 1.50
N TYR A 100 3.57 -7.16 2.56
CA TYR A 100 2.59 -6.73 3.53
C TYR A 100 3.27 -6.13 4.76
N LEU A 101 3.01 -4.84 5.00
CA LEU A 101 3.45 -4.15 6.21
C LEU A 101 2.42 -4.37 7.31
N LYS A 102 2.75 -5.26 8.24
CA LYS A 102 1.87 -5.60 9.37
C LYS A 102 2.25 -4.77 10.60
N ALA A 103 1.29 -4.03 11.14
CA ALA A 103 1.46 -3.26 12.38
C ALA A 103 0.30 -3.56 13.34
N SER A 104 0.58 -3.45 14.66
CA SER A 104 -0.47 -3.59 15.66
C SER A 104 -1.46 -2.43 15.59
N PRO A 105 -2.75 -2.63 15.99
CA PRO A 105 -3.73 -1.53 16.02
C PRO A 105 -3.30 -0.35 16.88
N GLU A 106 -2.59 -0.59 17.98
CA GLU A 106 -2.08 0.43 18.89
C GLU A 106 -1.04 1.32 18.20
N VAL A 107 -0.09 0.72 17.47
CA VAL A 107 0.92 1.44 16.69
C VAL A 107 0.27 2.27 15.59
N LEU A 108 -0.71 1.70 14.90
CA LEU A 108 -1.45 2.39 13.83
C LEU A 108 -2.20 3.61 14.36
N ARG A 109 -2.90 3.47 15.48
CA ARG A 109 -3.62 4.58 16.11
C ARG A 109 -2.69 5.69 16.55
N ALA A 110 -1.55 5.35 17.19
CA ALA A 110 -0.56 6.32 17.62
C ALA A 110 0.00 7.12 16.44
N ARG A 111 0.33 6.46 15.34
CA ARG A 111 0.83 7.10 14.13
C ARG A 111 -0.19 8.02 13.46
N LEU A 112 -1.47 7.64 13.44
CA LEU A 112 -2.54 8.49 12.89
C LEU A 112 -2.77 9.74 13.73
N ARG A 113 -2.66 9.65 15.05
CA ARG A 113 -2.78 10.82 15.96
C ARG A 113 -1.65 11.83 15.73
N GLU A 114 -0.44 11.37 15.43
CA GLU A 114 0.72 12.22 15.17
C GLU A 114 0.64 12.93 13.82
N ARG A 115 -0.19 12.44 12.88
CA ARG A 115 -0.38 13.02 11.55
C ARG A 115 -1.47 14.09 11.57
N ALA A 116 -1.22 15.23 12.22
CA ALA A 116 -2.12 16.37 12.20
C ALA A 116 -2.39 16.82 10.74
N GLY A 117 -3.67 17.00 10.38
CA GLY A 117 -4.09 17.41 9.05
C GLY A 117 -4.20 16.30 8.00
N HIS A 118 -3.88 15.05 8.34
CA HIS A 118 -4.11 13.92 7.46
C HIS A 118 -5.62 13.67 7.29
N TYR A 119 -6.08 13.40 6.05
CA TYR A 119 -7.51 13.20 5.79
C TYR A 119 -8.05 11.87 6.34
N MET A 120 -7.18 10.88 6.61
CA MET A 120 -7.55 9.59 7.16
C MET A 120 -7.72 9.68 8.67
N LYS A 121 -8.95 9.57 9.15
CA LYS A 121 -9.32 9.64 10.57
C LYS A 121 -9.29 8.25 11.23
N GLU A 122 -9.28 8.22 12.57
CA GLU A 122 -9.28 6.97 13.37
C GLU A 122 -10.46 6.05 13.01
N GLY A 123 -11.65 6.58 12.71
CA GLY A 123 -12.79 5.80 12.24
C GLY A 123 -12.53 5.09 10.90
N MET A 124 -11.75 5.69 10.03
CA MET A 124 -11.33 5.07 8.77
C MET A 124 -10.36 3.92 9.00
N LEU A 125 -9.50 4.00 10.01
CA LEU A 125 -8.64 2.89 10.40
C LEU A 125 -9.46 1.67 10.82
N ALA A 126 -10.48 1.84 11.67
CA ALA A 126 -11.37 0.76 12.07
C ALA A 126 -12.04 0.11 10.86
N SER A 127 -12.51 0.91 9.90
CA SER A 127 -13.09 0.43 8.64
C SER A 127 -12.08 -0.36 7.81
N GLN A 128 -10.84 0.13 7.69
CA GLN A 128 -9.79 -0.55 6.96
C GLN A 128 -9.39 -1.89 7.60
N LEU A 129 -9.26 -1.93 8.93
CA LEU A 129 -8.98 -3.17 9.66
C LEU A 129 -10.09 -4.20 9.49
N ALA A 130 -11.34 -3.76 9.45
CA ALA A 130 -12.49 -4.65 9.19
C ALA A 130 -12.51 -5.17 7.74
N THR A 131 -12.01 -4.38 6.79
CA THR A 131 -11.94 -4.73 5.36
C THR A 131 -10.72 -5.62 5.05
N LEU A 132 -9.65 -5.51 5.84
CA LEU A 132 -8.39 -6.21 5.61
C LEU A 132 -8.58 -7.73 5.63
N GLU A 133 -8.25 -8.35 4.51
CA GLU A 133 -8.00 -9.78 4.41
C GLU A 133 -6.48 -9.99 4.38
N GLU A 134 -5.91 -10.50 5.46
CA GLU A 134 -4.47 -10.70 5.54
C GLU A 134 -4.00 -11.64 4.42
N PRO A 135 -2.94 -11.26 3.66
CA PRO A 135 -2.46 -12.10 2.57
C PRO A 135 -1.72 -13.33 3.09
N ASP A 136 -1.91 -14.46 2.42
CA ASP A 136 -1.16 -15.69 2.62
C ASP A 136 -0.02 -15.88 1.58
N ASP A 137 0.00 -15.06 0.56
CA ASP A 137 0.92 -15.10 -0.58
C ASP A 137 1.91 -13.92 -0.64
N ALA A 138 1.97 -13.11 0.40
CA ALA A 138 2.83 -11.94 0.48
C ALA A 138 4.04 -12.16 1.40
N VAL A 139 5.09 -11.39 1.15
CA VAL A 139 6.19 -11.25 2.11
C VAL A 139 5.70 -10.37 3.26
N VAL A 140 5.59 -10.94 4.46
CA VAL A 140 5.13 -10.21 5.65
C VAL A 140 6.29 -9.54 6.36
N ILE A 141 6.16 -8.24 6.62
CA ILE A 141 7.11 -7.43 7.39
C ILE A 141 6.38 -6.88 8.62
N GLU A 142 6.81 -7.25 9.79
CA GLU A 142 6.29 -6.66 11.03
C GLU A 142 6.98 -5.33 11.29
N VAL A 143 6.23 -4.23 11.17
CA VAL A 143 6.77 -2.87 11.26
C VAL A 143 6.87 -2.37 12.72
N ASN A 144 7.60 -3.12 13.54
CA ASN A 144 7.78 -2.84 14.98
C ASN A 144 9.11 -2.11 15.28
N GLY A 145 9.99 -2.00 14.31
CA GLY A 145 11.31 -1.39 14.44
C GLY A 145 11.43 -0.05 13.74
N THR A 146 12.66 0.32 13.44
CA THR A 146 12.96 1.53 12.66
C THR A 146 12.63 1.33 11.18
N ILE A 147 12.62 2.44 10.43
CA ILE A 147 12.46 2.37 8.96
C ILE A 147 13.59 1.53 8.34
N GLU A 148 14.82 1.72 8.81
CA GLU A 148 16.01 0.99 8.36
C GLU A 148 15.87 -0.51 8.60
N ASP A 149 15.37 -0.93 9.76
CA ASP A 149 15.10 -2.34 10.07
C ASP A 149 14.08 -2.94 9.09
N ASN A 150 13.02 -2.19 8.81
CA ASN A 150 11.98 -2.62 7.87
C ASN A 150 12.52 -2.76 6.44
N LEU A 151 13.32 -1.78 5.99
CA LEU A 151 13.97 -1.82 4.67
C LEU A 151 14.92 -3.01 4.54
N GLN A 152 15.71 -3.27 5.57
CA GLN A 152 16.62 -4.40 5.61
C GLN A 152 15.86 -5.74 5.50
N GLN A 153 14.78 -5.90 6.26
CA GLN A 153 13.94 -7.10 6.20
C GLN A 153 13.33 -7.31 4.80
N ILE A 154 12.84 -6.23 4.19
CA ILE A 154 12.25 -6.31 2.84
C ILE A 154 13.31 -6.79 1.84
N ARG A 155 14.48 -6.16 1.84
CA ARG A 155 15.57 -6.54 0.92
C ARG A 155 16.01 -7.97 1.11
N GLN A 156 16.23 -8.40 2.34
CA GLN A 156 16.62 -9.78 2.64
C GLN A 156 15.60 -10.80 2.14
N LYS A 157 14.31 -10.56 2.40
CA LYS A 157 13.24 -11.48 1.99
C LYS A 157 12.98 -11.48 0.49
N LEU A 158 13.30 -10.40 -0.20
CA LEU A 158 13.18 -10.31 -1.66
C LEU A 158 14.47 -10.69 -2.40
N GLY A 159 15.58 -10.94 -1.68
CA GLY A 159 16.88 -11.26 -2.28
C GLY A 159 17.52 -10.06 -2.99
N ARG A 160 17.37 -8.85 -2.43
CA ARG A 160 17.87 -7.60 -3.02
C ARG A 160 18.86 -6.87 -2.09
#